data_5250bd04da70337c29891059e6d35138
#
_entry.id   5250bd04da70337c29891059e6d35138
#
_cell.length_a   1.000
_cell.length_b   1.000
_cell.length_c   1.000
_cell.angle_alpha   90.00
_cell.angle_beta   90.00
_cell.angle_gamma   90.00
#
_symmetry.space_group_name_H-M   'P 1'
#
loop_
_entity.id
_entity.type
_entity.pdbx_description
1 polymer ?
#
loop_
_entity_poly.entity_id
_entity_poly.type
_entity_poly.pdbx_seq_one_letter_code
_entity_poly.pdbx_strand_id
1 'polypeptide(L)'
;MAWLAVDKDGTEKIFNVKPFKGNTQKDKNHVFGTYVGENYEKWYPKHIGRNEDTGDAYYQGHSIELPKGTINKLIGRNLTWEDEPVKF
;
A
#
# COMPACT_ATOMS: atom_id res chain seq x y z
N MET A 1 10.99 -11.80 3.34
CA MET A 1 9.63 -11.72 3.88
C MET A 1 8.82 -10.80 3.01
N ALA A 2 7.64 -11.22 2.64
CA ALA A 2 6.81 -10.46 1.72
C ALA A 2 5.40 -10.29 2.26
N TRP A 3 4.68 -9.33 1.70
CA TRP A 3 3.30 -9.07 2.06
C TRP A 3 2.46 -8.98 0.79
N LEU A 4 1.27 -9.53 0.84
CA LEU A 4 0.33 -9.53 -0.27
C LEU A 4 -0.86 -8.64 0.07
N ALA A 5 -1.28 -7.82 -0.86
CA ALA A 5 -2.46 -6.99 -0.69
C ALA A 5 -3.13 -6.74 -2.05
N VAL A 6 -4.39 -6.37 -2.01
CA VAL A 6 -5.18 -6.11 -3.21
C VAL A 6 -5.76 -4.70 -3.12
N ASP A 7 -5.56 -3.92 -4.17
CA ASP A 7 -6.13 -2.59 -4.29
C ASP A 7 -7.65 -2.67 -4.51
N LYS A 8 -8.32 -1.56 -4.34
CA LYS A 8 -9.77 -1.51 -4.48
C LYS A 8 -10.25 -1.93 -5.87
N ASP A 9 -9.45 -1.68 -6.88
CA ASP A 9 -9.77 -2.06 -8.26
C ASP A 9 -9.46 -3.53 -8.56
N GLY A 10 -8.96 -4.29 -7.60
CA GLY A 10 -8.61 -5.70 -7.78
C GLY A 10 -7.16 -5.95 -8.15
N THR A 11 -6.34 -4.93 -8.28
CA THR A 11 -4.92 -5.09 -8.58
C THR A 11 -4.21 -5.79 -7.44
N GLU A 12 -3.56 -6.91 -7.74
CA GLU A 12 -2.80 -7.69 -6.77
C GLU A 12 -1.36 -7.18 -6.71
N LYS A 13 -0.84 -7.07 -5.50
CA LYS A 13 0.52 -6.56 -5.29
C LYS A 13 1.27 -7.37 -4.25
N ILE A 14 2.59 -7.42 -4.41
CA ILE A 14 3.49 -7.96 -3.41
C ILE A 14 4.44 -6.85 -2.93
N PHE A 15 4.64 -6.79 -1.62
CA PHE A 15 5.46 -5.76 -0.97
C PHE A 15 6.57 -6.41 -0.17
N ASN A 16 7.72 -5.75 -0.08
CA ASN A 16 8.82 -6.20 0.78
C ASN A 16 8.72 -5.65 2.20
N VAL A 17 7.73 -4.81 2.48
CA VAL A 17 7.41 -4.29 3.82
C VAL A 17 5.90 -4.36 4.00
N LYS A 18 5.42 -4.29 5.24
CA LYS A 18 3.98 -4.28 5.49
C LYS A 18 3.36 -3.03 4.86
N PRO A 19 2.43 -3.18 3.93
CA PRO A 19 1.80 -2.03 3.29
C PRO A 19 0.74 -1.39 4.17
N PHE A 20 0.35 -0.18 3.80
CA PHE A 20 -0.77 0.52 4.41
C PHE A 20 -1.67 1.11 3.32
N LYS A 21 -2.91 1.37 3.65
CA LYS A 21 -3.85 1.99 2.71
C LYS A 21 -3.52 3.46 2.52
N GLY A 22 -3.47 3.89 1.28
CA GLY A 22 -3.23 5.28 0.95
C GLY A 22 -4.35 6.15 1.48
N ASN A 23 -3.99 7.32 1.96
CA ASN A 23 -4.94 8.34 2.43
C ASN A 23 -5.90 7.92 3.54
N THR A 24 -5.70 6.76 4.15
CA THR A 24 -6.56 6.34 5.24
C THR A 24 -6.20 7.02 6.54
N GLN A 25 -5.01 7.57 6.61
CA GLN A 25 -4.57 8.32 7.78
C GLN A 25 -4.02 9.66 7.36
N LYS A 26 -4.62 10.69 7.92
CA LYS A 26 -4.05 12.02 7.83
C LYS A 26 -2.86 12.08 8.77
N ASP A 27 -1.81 12.70 8.33
CA ASP A 27 -0.75 13.08 9.24
C ASP A 27 -1.28 14.22 10.10
N LYS A 28 -1.65 13.90 11.33
CA LYS A 28 -2.22 14.88 12.25
C LYS A 28 -1.26 15.98 12.64
N ASN A 29 0.02 15.74 12.45
CA ASN A 29 1.06 16.73 12.73
C ASN A 29 1.33 17.61 11.53
N HIS A 30 0.73 17.33 10.41
CA HIS A 30 0.92 18.11 9.20
C HIS A 30 -0.05 19.28 9.17
N VAL A 31 0.49 20.48 9.03
CA VAL A 31 -0.28 21.73 9.12
C VAL A 31 -1.45 21.77 8.15
N PHE A 32 -1.28 21.17 6.98
CA PHE A 32 -2.30 21.22 5.94
C PHE A 32 -3.13 19.95 5.85
N GLY A 33 -3.00 19.05 6.81
CA GLY A 33 -3.73 17.79 6.77
C GLY A 33 -3.37 16.93 5.59
N THR A 34 -2.14 17.00 5.15
CA THR A 34 -1.66 16.24 4.00
C THR A 34 -1.66 14.76 4.30
N TYR A 35 -1.96 14.00 3.30
CA TYR A 35 -2.10 12.57 3.41
C TYR A 35 -0.82 11.85 3.09
N VAL A 36 -0.69 10.68 3.69
CA VAL A 36 0.42 9.81 3.45
C VAL A 36 0.20 9.15 2.11
N GLY A 37 -0.59 8.75 1.53
CA GLY A 37 -0.75 8.22 0.18
C GLY A 37 -1.48 9.19 -0.71
N GLU A 38 -1.36 8.98 -1.95
CA GLU A 38 -1.97 9.81 -2.95
C GLU A 38 -3.39 9.35 -3.31
N ASN A 39 -3.70 8.07 -3.07
CA ASN A 39 -4.93 7.46 -3.53
C ASN A 39 -5.53 6.55 -2.47
N TYR A 40 -6.78 6.81 -2.09
CA TYR A 40 -7.52 6.01 -1.12
C TYR A 40 -7.71 4.56 -1.52
N GLU A 41 -7.58 4.27 -2.78
CA GLU A 41 -7.97 2.98 -3.35
C GLU A 41 -6.77 2.08 -3.59
N LYS A 42 -5.63 2.44 -3.03
CA LYS A 42 -4.39 1.70 -3.23
C LYS A 42 -3.66 1.43 -1.93
N TRP A 43 -2.91 0.33 -1.92
CA TRP A 43 -1.93 0.03 -0.89
C TRP A 43 -0.58 0.61 -1.27
N TYR A 44 0.15 1.09 -0.29
CA TYR A 44 1.48 1.69 -0.47
C TYR A 44 2.50 1.07 0.48
N PRO A 45 3.79 1.08 0.11
CA PRO A 45 4.86 0.76 1.05
C PRO A 45 4.86 1.76 2.21
N LYS A 46 5.67 1.48 3.23
CA LYS A 46 5.74 2.33 4.41
C LYS A 46 6.12 3.76 4.05
N HIS A 47 5.31 4.70 4.45
CA HIS A 47 5.59 6.12 4.29
C HIS A 47 6.59 6.58 5.36
N ILE A 48 7.62 7.31 4.97
CA ILE A 48 8.64 7.80 5.88
C ILE A 48 8.79 9.32 5.91
N GLY A 49 8.21 10.02 5.00
CA GLY A 49 8.28 11.47 4.99
C GLY A 49 7.84 12.08 3.68
N ARG A 50 8.01 13.37 3.57
CA ARG A 50 7.66 14.14 2.39
C ARG A 50 8.75 15.15 2.09
N ASN A 51 9.07 15.32 0.81
CA ASN A 51 10.00 16.34 0.37
C ASN A 51 9.33 17.72 0.48
N GLU A 52 9.90 18.59 1.29
CA GLU A 52 9.34 19.92 1.52
C GLU A 52 9.37 20.80 0.26
N ASP A 53 10.35 20.60 -0.61
CA ASP A 53 10.50 21.42 -1.80
C ASP A 53 9.55 21.01 -2.92
N THR A 54 9.33 19.71 -3.10
CA THR A 54 8.52 19.19 -4.20
C THR A 54 7.15 18.71 -3.76
N GLY A 55 6.98 18.45 -2.47
CA GLY A 55 5.75 17.87 -1.93
C GLY A 55 5.61 16.36 -2.15
N ASP A 56 6.62 15.73 -2.71
CA ASP A 56 6.58 14.30 -2.98
C ASP A 56 6.73 13.47 -1.71
N ALA A 57 5.97 12.41 -1.60
CA ALA A 57 6.07 11.48 -0.49
C ALA A 57 7.25 10.52 -0.69
N TYR A 58 7.91 10.19 0.41
CA TYR A 58 8.94 9.15 0.43
C TYR A 58 8.38 7.87 1.03
N TYR A 59 8.73 6.76 0.43
CA TYR A 59 8.32 5.44 0.90
C TYR A 59 9.53 4.58 1.18
N GLN A 60 9.44 3.80 2.25
CA GLN A 60 10.41 2.75 2.53
C GLN A 60 9.85 1.44 2.03
N GLY A 61 10.56 0.82 1.09
CA GLY A 61 10.14 -0.44 0.52
C GLY A 61 9.64 -0.31 -0.91
N HIS A 62 9.32 -1.43 -1.49
CA HIS A 62 8.92 -1.54 -2.89
C HIS A 62 7.72 -2.44 -3.04
N SER A 63 6.99 -2.24 -4.12
CA SER A 63 5.90 -3.12 -4.50
C SER A 63 6.00 -3.47 -5.98
N ILE A 64 5.45 -4.62 -6.32
CA ILE A 64 5.34 -5.08 -7.70
C ILE A 64 3.91 -5.52 -7.93
N GLU A 65 3.32 -5.12 -9.04
CA GLU A 65 2.01 -5.62 -9.44
C GLU A 65 2.13 -7.06 -9.90
N LEU A 66 1.16 -7.87 -9.53
CA LEU A 66 1.10 -9.27 -9.88
C LEU A 66 -0.04 -9.51 -10.88
N PRO A 67 0.13 -10.50 -11.78
CA PRO A 67 -0.99 -10.93 -12.61
C PRO A 67 -2.17 -11.37 -11.76
N LYS A 68 -3.36 -11.12 -12.24
CA LYS A 68 -4.59 -11.49 -11.55
C LYS A 68 -4.64 -12.98 -11.29
N GLY A 69 -4.98 -13.36 -10.07
CA GLY A 69 -5.03 -14.76 -9.66
C GLY A 69 -3.75 -15.27 -9.00
N THR A 70 -2.68 -14.47 -9.00
CA THR A 70 -1.40 -14.88 -8.41
C THR A 70 -1.53 -15.10 -6.90
N ILE A 71 -2.20 -14.22 -6.18
CA ILE A 71 -2.36 -14.34 -4.73
C ILE A 71 -3.09 -15.63 -4.38
N ASN A 72 -4.15 -15.96 -5.11
CA ASN A 72 -4.88 -17.20 -4.89
C ASN A 72 -3.96 -18.42 -5.04
N LYS A 73 -3.06 -18.40 -6.01
CA LYS A 73 -2.10 -19.49 -6.21
C LYS A 73 -1.08 -19.58 -5.08
N LEU A 74 -0.73 -18.45 -4.49
CA LEU A 74 0.29 -18.41 -3.45
C LEU A 74 -0.23 -18.82 -2.07
N ILE A 75 -1.44 -18.38 -1.71
CA ILE A 75 -1.97 -18.58 -0.37
C ILE A 75 -3.26 -19.42 -0.34
N GLY A 76 -3.75 -19.86 -1.47
CA GLY A 76 -4.92 -20.73 -1.55
C GLY A 76 -6.25 -20.03 -1.36
N ARG A 77 -6.28 -18.71 -1.35
CA ARG A 77 -7.51 -17.92 -1.27
C ARG A 77 -7.32 -16.57 -1.94
N ASN A 78 -8.43 -15.95 -2.31
CA ASN A 78 -8.40 -14.61 -2.86
C ASN A 78 -8.35 -13.58 -1.72
N LEU A 79 -7.69 -12.46 -1.98
CA LEU A 79 -7.77 -11.29 -1.12
C LEU A 79 -8.60 -10.22 -1.83
N THR A 80 -9.20 -9.35 -1.04
CA THR A 80 -9.93 -8.19 -1.52
C THR A 80 -9.38 -6.93 -0.88
N TRP A 81 -9.85 -5.79 -1.34
CA TRP A 81 -9.52 -4.50 -0.73
C TRP A 81 -9.85 -4.44 0.77
N GLU A 82 -10.89 -5.18 1.19
CA GLU A 82 -11.33 -5.21 2.57
C GLU A 82 -10.44 -6.07 3.46
N ASP A 83 -9.61 -6.91 2.88
CA ASP A 83 -8.75 -7.80 3.64
C ASP A 83 -7.47 -7.10 4.06
N GLU A 84 -7.00 -7.44 5.27
CA GLU A 84 -5.68 -7.02 5.72
C GLU A 84 -4.59 -7.66 4.88
N PRO A 85 -3.42 -6.99 4.75
CA PRO A 85 -2.29 -7.61 4.06
C PRO A 85 -1.91 -8.93 4.69
N VAL A 86 -1.55 -9.88 3.86
CA VAL A 86 -1.14 -11.21 4.30
C VAL A 86 0.36 -11.35 4.16
N LYS A 87 0.99 -11.76 5.24
CA LYS A 87 2.41 -12.04 5.25
C LYS A 87 2.68 -13.35 4.54
N PHE A 88 3.63 -13.33 3.64
CA PHE A 88 3.93 -14.50 2.81
C PHE A 88 5.38 -14.93 2.94
#